data_b8c119fb505074bb02fc4a2946352098
#
_entry.id   b8c119fb505074bb02fc4a2946352098
#
_cell.length_a   1.000
_cell.length_b   1.000
_cell.length_c   1.000
_cell.angle_alpha   90.00
_cell.angle_beta   90.00
_cell.angle_gamma   90.00
#
_symmetry.space_group_name_H-M   'P 1'
#
loop_
_entity.id
_entity.type
_entity.pdbx_description
1 polymer ?
#
loop_
_entity_poly.entity_id
_entity_poly.type
_entity_poly.pdbx_seq_one_letter_code
_entity_poly.pdbx_strand_id
1 'polypeptide(L)'
;MRLIHALLAIALILPVPASATVRVVATLPSLAAIAREVGGPDATVESMLPPNIDPHFADAKPSLVVTLSRADLLVENGLELEVGWLPALVQQSRNAKIATGANGRFDASTVVRRLEVPRGPVDRAQGDVHPGGNPHFLYDPRAGAAVVRALAARLAAIDPTHAAGFQSRAANVASELETFARTETAAFATLPAGHRTVVTYHRSLIYLCDWLGLTSPISVEPRPGVAPDPAHVAKVLAQLKSLPARVILQEEFYPTSTTTTLARLGAAALVSVEGGTRFDKGKRYIDHLRAISTSIRAALAK
;
A
#
# COMPACT_ATOMS: atom_id res chain seq x y z
N MET A 1 31.99 44.19 58.43
CA MET A 1 31.06 44.14 57.22
C MET A 1 31.73 43.41 56.12
N ARG A 2 31.31 42.17 55.88
CA ARG A 2 31.82 41.32 54.75
C ARG A 2 30.76 41.35 53.67
N LEU A 3 31.03 41.98 52.49
CA LEU A 3 30.19 41.91 51.30
C LEU A 3 30.38 40.55 50.61
N ILE A 4 29.31 39.77 50.57
CA ILE A 4 29.22 38.54 49.78
C ILE A 4 28.77 38.94 48.37
N HIS A 5 29.65 38.81 47.38
CA HIS A 5 29.30 38.97 45.95
C HIS A 5 28.68 37.67 45.45
N ALA A 6 27.38 37.66 45.21
CA ALA A 6 26.68 36.57 44.53
C ALA A 6 26.90 36.69 43.00
N LEU A 7 27.69 35.80 42.42
CA LEU A 7 27.81 35.67 40.98
C LEU A 7 26.59 34.92 40.44
N LEU A 8 25.75 35.66 39.73
CA LEU A 8 24.59 35.12 39.01
C LEU A 8 25.08 34.52 37.67
N ALA A 9 25.18 33.18 37.57
CA ALA A 9 25.50 32.50 36.33
C ALA A 9 24.27 32.52 35.43
N ILE A 10 24.25 33.37 34.41
CA ILE A 10 23.25 33.38 33.33
C ILE A 10 23.59 32.22 32.40
N ALA A 11 22.84 31.11 32.48
CA ALA A 11 22.89 30.03 31.50
C ALA A 11 22.35 30.54 30.16
N LEU A 12 23.22 30.75 29.18
CA LEU A 12 22.85 31.02 27.80
C LEU A 12 22.19 29.77 27.23
N ILE A 13 20.87 29.74 27.16
CA ILE A 13 20.13 28.74 26.40
C ILE A 13 20.31 29.09 24.92
N LEU A 14 21.29 28.47 24.25
CA LEU A 14 21.43 28.57 22.81
C LEU A 14 20.23 27.89 22.16
N PRO A 15 19.52 28.52 21.22
CA PRO A 15 18.45 27.86 20.48
C PRO A 15 19.07 26.68 19.73
N VAL A 16 18.62 25.47 20.03
CA VAL A 16 18.92 24.30 19.20
C VAL A 16 18.30 24.58 17.84
N PRO A 17 19.06 24.61 16.74
CA PRO A 17 18.48 24.80 15.42
C PRO A 17 17.44 23.72 15.19
N ALA A 18 16.19 24.12 14.92
CA ALA A 18 15.16 23.19 14.49
C ALA A 18 15.67 22.51 13.23
N SER A 19 16.01 21.22 13.32
CA SER A 19 16.45 20.45 12.16
C SER A 19 15.33 20.44 11.14
N ALA A 20 15.66 20.78 9.89
CA ALA A 20 14.66 20.77 8.82
C ALA A 20 14.17 19.34 8.60
N THR A 21 12.88 19.11 8.78
CA THR A 21 12.28 17.78 8.54
C THR A 21 12.29 17.43 7.07
N VAL A 22 12.53 16.13 6.73
CA VAL A 22 12.47 15.63 5.35
C VAL A 22 11.03 15.69 4.84
N ARG A 23 10.80 16.36 3.72
CA ARG A 23 9.49 16.43 3.06
C ARG A 23 9.29 15.24 2.15
N VAL A 24 8.49 14.29 2.60
CA VAL A 24 8.14 13.06 1.88
C VAL A 24 6.79 13.22 1.19
N VAL A 25 6.73 12.96 -0.10
CA VAL A 25 5.50 12.86 -0.87
C VAL A 25 5.35 11.42 -1.31
N ALA A 26 4.25 10.77 -0.93
CA ALA A 26 3.95 9.39 -1.31
C ALA A 26 2.78 9.37 -2.29
N THR A 27 2.84 8.52 -3.31
CA THR A 27 1.76 8.39 -4.29
C THR A 27 0.49 7.84 -3.67
N LEU A 28 0.61 6.86 -2.79
CA LEU A 28 -0.51 6.16 -2.14
C LEU A 28 -0.61 6.48 -0.65
N PRO A 29 -1.84 6.51 -0.09
CA PRO A 29 -2.06 6.63 1.36
C PRO A 29 -1.39 5.53 2.18
N SER A 30 -1.30 4.29 1.67
CA SER A 30 -0.58 3.17 2.31
C SER A 30 0.92 3.43 2.41
N LEU A 31 1.55 3.94 1.35
CA LEU A 31 2.96 4.37 1.36
C LEU A 31 3.18 5.55 2.28
N ALA A 32 2.23 6.49 2.31
CA ALA A 32 2.29 7.61 3.24
C ALA A 32 2.19 7.16 4.71
N ALA A 33 1.37 6.15 5.02
CA ALA A 33 1.29 5.57 6.36
C ALA A 33 2.63 4.94 6.76
N ILE A 34 3.22 4.13 5.91
CA ILE A 34 4.56 3.57 6.11
C ILE A 34 5.60 4.69 6.32
N ALA A 35 5.56 5.72 5.47
CA ALA A 35 6.52 6.82 5.55
C ALA A 35 6.38 7.62 6.85
N ARG A 36 5.17 7.79 7.40
CA ARG A 36 4.95 8.43 8.71
C ARG A 36 5.52 7.59 9.85
N GLU A 37 5.34 6.27 9.82
CA GLU A 37 5.84 5.38 10.85
C GLU A 37 7.39 5.35 10.87
N VAL A 38 8.03 5.33 9.69
CA VAL A 38 9.50 5.34 9.57
C VAL A 38 10.09 6.72 9.82
N GLY A 39 9.49 7.76 9.24
CA GLY A 39 9.95 9.14 9.36
C GLY A 39 9.83 9.70 10.77
N GLY A 40 8.72 9.37 11.47
CA GLY A 40 8.44 9.90 12.81
C GLY A 40 8.45 11.44 12.84
N PRO A 41 9.04 12.05 13.88
CA PRO A 41 9.12 13.51 14.00
C PRO A 41 10.08 14.17 13.00
N ASP A 42 10.95 13.38 12.37
CA ASP A 42 12.02 13.87 11.51
C ASP A 42 11.59 13.98 10.03
N ALA A 43 10.32 13.65 9.72
CA ALA A 43 9.75 13.78 8.37
C ALA A 43 8.33 14.34 8.40
N THR A 44 8.02 15.16 7.40
CA THR A 44 6.63 15.54 7.08
C THR A 44 6.17 14.73 5.88
N VAL A 45 4.99 14.11 5.96
CA VAL A 45 4.53 13.17 4.93
C VAL A 45 3.17 13.58 4.38
N GLU A 46 3.11 13.73 3.06
CA GLU A 46 1.89 14.01 2.31
C GLU A 46 1.55 12.85 1.35
N SER A 47 0.27 12.50 1.24
CA SER A 47 -0.23 11.55 0.25
C SER A 47 -0.77 12.30 -0.96
N MET A 48 -0.41 11.87 -2.17
CA MET A 48 -0.93 12.46 -3.40
C MET A 48 -2.38 12.05 -3.65
N LEU A 49 -2.69 10.77 -3.45
CA LEU A 49 -4.05 10.29 -3.63
C LEU A 49 -4.88 10.45 -2.35
N PRO A 50 -6.15 10.88 -2.50
CA PRO A 50 -7.13 10.80 -1.43
C PRO A 50 -7.56 9.35 -1.19
N PRO A 51 -8.21 9.06 -0.03
CA PRO A 51 -8.79 7.75 0.23
C PRO A 51 -9.89 7.41 -0.79
N ASN A 52 -10.10 6.11 -1.04
CA ASN A 52 -11.16 5.55 -1.90
C ASN A 52 -11.04 5.85 -3.40
N ILE A 53 -9.86 6.13 -3.88
CA ILE A 53 -9.58 6.30 -5.32
C ILE A 53 -8.82 5.07 -5.82
N ASP A 54 -9.24 4.55 -6.97
CA ASP A 54 -8.48 3.55 -7.70
C ASP A 54 -7.16 4.19 -8.18
N PRO A 55 -5.99 3.69 -7.77
CA PRO A 55 -4.72 4.30 -8.11
C PRO A 55 -4.35 4.24 -9.60
N HIS A 56 -4.99 3.37 -10.39
CA HIS A 56 -4.80 3.36 -11.85
C HIS A 56 -5.38 4.59 -12.53
N PHE A 57 -6.45 5.19 -11.97
CA PHE A 57 -7.26 6.25 -12.57
C PHE A 57 -7.26 7.55 -11.76
N ALA A 58 -6.09 7.94 -11.26
CA ALA A 58 -5.96 9.17 -10.49
C ALA A 58 -5.93 10.41 -11.39
N ASP A 59 -6.58 11.49 -10.94
CA ASP A 59 -6.54 12.79 -11.61
C ASP A 59 -5.19 13.50 -11.38
N ALA A 60 -4.53 13.90 -12.45
CA ALA A 60 -3.31 14.71 -12.42
C ALA A 60 -3.62 16.18 -12.08
N LYS A 61 -3.98 16.48 -10.82
CA LYS A 61 -4.33 17.84 -10.39
C LYS A 61 -3.13 18.79 -10.35
N PRO A 62 -3.25 20.06 -10.83
CA PRO A 62 -2.14 21.03 -10.79
C PRO A 62 -1.57 21.29 -9.38
N SER A 63 -2.39 21.17 -8.33
CA SER A 63 -1.94 21.29 -6.94
C SER A 63 -0.85 20.28 -6.56
N LEU A 64 -0.89 19.08 -7.15
CA LEU A 64 0.10 18.03 -6.92
C LEU A 64 1.48 18.42 -7.48
N VAL A 65 1.53 19.24 -8.53
CA VAL A 65 2.80 19.79 -9.06
C VAL A 65 3.48 20.65 -8.00
N VAL A 66 2.71 21.48 -7.28
CA VAL A 66 3.25 22.33 -6.19
C VAL A 66 3.76 21.47 -5.04
N THR A 67 3.04 20.43 -4.65
CA THR A 67 3.49 19.47 -3.63
C THR A 67 4.81 18.81 -4.05
N LEU A 68 4.89 18.28 -5.27
CA LEU A 68 6.09 17.63 -5.80
C LEU A 68 7.28 18.59 -5.95
N SER A 69 7.05 19.87 -6.29
CA SER A 69 8.14 20.84 -6.44
C SER A 69 8.92 21.10 -5.14
N ARG A 70 8.32 20.80 -3.99
CA ARG A 70 8.89 21.00 -2.65
C ARG A 70 9.37 19.70 -1.99
N ALA A 71 9.14 18.55 -2.61
CA ALA A 71 9.49 17.24 -2.05
C ALA A 71 11.02 17.05 -1.97
N ASP A 72 11.48 16.50 -0.86
CA ASP A 72 12.85 16.00 -0.72
C ASP A 72 12.91 14.51 -1.09
N LEU A 73 11.79 13.78 -0.92
CA LEU A 73 11.62 12.37 -1.29
C LEU A 73 10.24 12.14 -1.89
N LEU A 74 10.19 11.56 -3.06
CA LEU A 74 9.00 10.97 -3.68
C LEU A 74 9.06 9.45 -3.48
N VAL A 75 8.02 8.89 -2.88
CA VAL A 75 7.82 7.45 -2.72
C VAL A 75 6.68 7.03 -3.66
N GLU A 76 7.02 6.26 -4.69
CA GLU A 76 6.05 5.71 -5.63
C GLU A 76 5.89 4.20 -5.46
N ASN A 77 4.72 3.67 -5.81
CA ASN A 77 4.47 2.23 -5.76
C ASN A 77 5.29 1.49 -6.82
N GLY A 78 5.30 2.02 -8.04
CA GLY A 78 6.01 1.41 -9.16
C GLY A 78 5.20 0.32 -9.86
N LEU A 79 5.86 -0.48 -10.71
CA LEU A 79 5.22 -1.48 -11.58
C LEU A 79 4.13 -0.87 -12.47
N GLU A 80 4.36 0.37 -12.93
CA GLU A 80 3.44 1.12 -13.81
C GLU A 80 2.06 1.42 -13.21
N LEU A 81 1.87 1.29 -11.88
CA LEU A 81 0.60 1.63 -11.25
C LEU A 81 0.21 3.10 -11.48
N GLU A 82 1.20 3.98 -11.41
CA GLU A 82 1.00 5.44 -11.55
C GLU A 82 1.32 5.96 -12.95
N VAL A 83 1.53 5.07 -13.94
CA VAL A 83 2.02 5.46 -15.28
C VAL A 83 1.12 6.47 -16.00
N GLY A 84 -0.19 6.42 -15.73
CA GLY A 84 -1.18 7.30 -16.36
C GLY A 84 -1.15 8.75 -15.88
N TRP A 85 -0.53 9.05 -14.71
CA TRP A 85 -0.64 10.37 -14.11
C TRP A 85 0.65 10.90 -13.47
N LEU A 86 1.47 10.09 -12.83
CA LEU A 86 2.64 10.55 -12.07
C LEU A 86 3.76 11.14 -12.97
N PRO A 87 4.13 10.54 -14.11
CA PRO A 87 5.27 11.02 -14.90
C PRO A 87 5.13 12.48 -15.35
N ALA A 88 3.93 12.86 -15.80
CA ALA A 88 3.65 14.23 -16.22
C ALA A 88 3.76 15.24 -15.06
N LEU A 89 3.27 14.87 -13.87
CA LEU A 89 3.35 15.70 -12.66
C LEU A 89 4.80 15.89 -12.20
N VAL A 90 5.61 14.83 -12.19
CA VAL A 90 7.03 14.89 -11.85
C VAL A 90 7.78 15.81 -12.81
N GLN A 91 7.55 15.68 -14.11
CA GLN A 91 8.16 16.55 -15.12
C GLN A 91 7.78 18.02 -14.90
N GLN A 92 6.50 18.32 -14.68
CA GLN A 92 6.01 19.67 -14.48
C GLN A 92 6.51 20.29 -13.16
N SER A 93 6.79 19.48 -12.14
CA SER A 93 7.28 19.96 -10.84
C SER A 93 8.68 20.60 -10.91
N ARG A 94 9.45 20.29 -11.97
CA ARG A 94 10.84 20.75 -12.18
C ARG A 94 11.75 20.51 -10.97
N ASN A 95 11.44 19.53 -10.14
CA ASN A 95 12.23 19.21 -8.96
C ASN A 95 13.27 18.14 -9.29
N ALA A 96 14.52 18.56 -9.44
CA ALA A 96 15.63 17.66 -9.77
C ALA A 96 15.89 16.60 -8.67
N LYS A 97 15.50 16.85 -7.41
CA LYS A 97 15.68 15.89 -6.32
C LYS A 97 14.90 14.59 -6.53
N ILE A 98 13.71 14.69 -7.16
CA ILE A 98 12.78 13.56 -7.37
C ILE A 98 12.72 13.11 -8.85
N ALA A 99 13.63 13.58 -9.68
CA ALA A 99 13.74 13.13 -11.06
C ALA A 99 14.06 11.63 -11.14
N THR A 100 13.77 11.01 -12.28
CA THR A 100 14.11 9.59 -12.50
C THR A 100 15.59 9.34 -12.26
N GLY A 101 15.91 8.37 -11.40
CA GLY A 101 17.28 8.03 -11.02
C GLY A 101 17.91 8.91 -9.92
N ALA A 102 17.21 9.95 -9.45
CA ALA A 102 17.68 10.78 -8.35
C ALA A 102 17.51 10.09 -6.99
N ASN A 103 18.38 10.45 -6.03
CA ASN A 103 18.31 9.90 -4.67
C ASN A 103 17.00 10.19 -3.93
N GLY A 104 16.32 11.29 -4.24
CA GLY A 104 15.03 11.66 -3.69
C GLY A 104 13.86 10.98 -4.40
N ARG A 105 14.05 9.95 -5.22
CA ARG A 105 13.00 9.12 -5.79
C ARG A 105 13.16 7.67 -5.37
N PHE A 106 12.12 7.10 -4.78
CA PHE A 106 12.09 5.72 -4.32
C PHE A 106 10.90 4.98 -4.93
N ASP A 107 11.20 4.06 -5.84
CA ASP A 107 10.26 3.08 -6.39
C ASP A 107 10.20 1.87 -5.43
N ALA A 108 9.08 1.72 -4.73
CA ALA A 108 8.87 0.68 -3.73
C ALA A 108 8.85 -0.73 -4.34
N SER A 109 8.49 -0.85 -5.62
CA SER A 109 8.46 -2.15 -6.30
C SER A 109 9.83 -2.80 -6.49
N THR A 110 10.90 -2.03 -6.35
CA THR A 110 12.28 -2.51 -6.53
C THR A 110 12.74 -3.47 -5.43
N VAL A 111 12.06 -3.48 -4.29
CA VAL A 111 12.46 -4.24 -3.11
C VAL A 111 11.48 -5.35 -2.72
N VAL A 112 10.47 -5.63 -3.56
CA VAL A 112 9.45 -6.63 -3.28
C VAL A 112 9.51 -7.81 -4.25
N ARG A 113 9.02 -8.96 -3.81
CA ARG A 113 8.78 -10.09 -4.70
C ARG A 113 7.63 -9.75 -5.64
N ARG A 114 7.83 -9.94 -6.95
CA ARG A 114 6.82 -9.68 -7.96
C ARG A 114 6.00 -10.92 -8.25
N LEU A 115 4.69 -10.78 -8.25
CA LEU A 115 3.75 -11.81 -8.68
C LEU A 115 3.19 -11.48 -10.05
N GLU A 116 2.69 -12.50 -10.74
CA GLU A 116 2.02 -12.37 -12.05
C GLU A 116 2.85 -11.60 -13.10
N VAL A 117 4.15 -11.81 -13.14
CA VAL A 117 4.99 -11.27 -14.21
C VAL A 117 4.62 -11.98 -15.52
N PRO A 118 4.14 -11.24 -16.54
CA PRO A 118 3.76 -11.84 -17.82
C PRO A 118 4.94 -12.53 -18.51
N ARG A 119 4.67 -13.66 -19.19
CA ARG A 119 5.70 -14.41 -19.93
C ARG A 119 5.94 -13.89 -21.34
N GLY A 120 5.16 -12.94 -21.81
CA GLY A 120 5.22 -12.38 -23.16
C GLY A 120 4.89 -10.89 -23.17
N PRO A 121 4.87 -10.30 -24.38
CA PRO A 121 4.50 -8.89 -24.53
C PRO A 121 3.10 -8.61 -23.98
N VAL A 122 2.97 -7.49 -23.29
CA VAL A 122 1.69 -6.97 -22.79
C VAL A 122 1.23 -5.87 -23.70
N ASP A 123 -0.03 -5.90 -24.11
CA ASP A 123 -0.69 -4.82 -24.83
C ASP A 123 -1.97 -4.34 -24.10
N ARG A 124 -2.49 -3.21 -24.51
CA ARG A 124 -3.68 -2.60 -23.90
C ARG A 124 -4.96 -3.44 -24.04
N ALA A 125 -5.01 -4.39 -24.97
CA ALA A 125 -6.16 -5.28 -25.13
C ALA A 125 -6.27 -6.32 -24.01
N GLN A 126 -5.20 -6.45 -23.21
CA GLN A 126 -5.17 -7.34 -22.04
C GLN A 126 -5.73 -6.68 -20.78
N GLY A 127 -6.15 -5.41 -20.84
CA GLY A 127 -6.62 -4.62 -19.69
C GLY A 127 -5.45 -4.06 -18.87
N ASP A 128 -5.65 -3.89 -17.55
CA ASP A 128 -4.65 -3.34 -16.63
C ASP A 128 -3.59 -4.40 -16.22
N VAL A 129 -3.03 -5.09 -17.22
CA VAL A 129 -1.92 -6.01 -17.03
C VAL A 129 -0.61 -5.25 -17.09
N HIS A 130 0.19 -5.36 -16.04
CA HIS A 130 1.45 -4.63 -15.89
C HIS A 130 2.64 -5.48 -16.34
N PRO A 131 3.51 -4.99 -17.27
CA PRO A 131 4.63 -5.76 -17.80
C PRO A 131 5.63 -6.21 -16.73
N GLY A 132 5.82 -5.40 -15.69
CA GLY A 132 6.72 -5.70 -14.57
C GLY A 132 6.16 -6.65 -13.51
N GLY A 133 4.89 -7.04 -13.60
CA GLY A 133 4.16 -7.84 -12.61
C GLY A 133 3.07 -7.04 -11.90
N ASN A 134 2.26 -7.72 -11.11
CA ASN A 134 1.12 -7.14 -10.40
C ASN A 134 1.59 -6.07 -9.38
N PRO A 135 1.05 -4.83 -9.39
CA PRO A 135 1.53 -3.73 -8.57
C PRO A 135 0.96 -3.69 -7.15
N HIS A 136 0.04 -4.57 -6.78
CA HIS A 136 -0.73 -4.48 -5.54
C HIS A 136 -0.05 -5.18 -4.34
N PHE A 137 1.27 -5.13 -4.28
CA PHE A 137 2.08 -5.84 -3.28
C PHE A 137 1.87 -5.35 -1.84
N LEU A 138 1.32 -4.15 -1.64
CA LEU A 138 1.05 -3.62 -0.30
C LEU A 138 -0.15 -4.28 0.42
N TYR A 139 -0.81 -5.26 -0.19
CA TYR A 139 -1.70 -6.17 0.53
C TYR A 139 -0.97 -7.31 1.25
N ASP A 140 0.35 -7.37 1.17
CA ASP A 140 1.20 -8.35 1.86
C ASP A 140 2.10 -7.65 2.89
N PRO A 141 1.97 -7.93 4.19
CA PRO A 141 2.82 -7.34 5.22
C PRO A 141 4.31 -7.66 5.04
N ARG A 142 4.65 -8.76 4.36
CA ARG A 142 6.05 -9.12 4.06
C ARG A 142 6.67 -8.14 3.06
N ALA A 143 5.91 -7.75 2.05
CA ALA A 143 6.29 -6.69 1.12
C ALA A 143 6.37 -5.34 1.82
N GLY A 144 5.38 -5.02 2.68
CA GLY A 144 5.41 -3.82 3.52
C GLY A 144 6.68 -3.73 4.38
N ALA A 145 7.11 -4.82 5.01
CA ALA A 145 8.33 -4.86 5.81
C ALA A 145 9.60 -4.60 4.98
N ALA A 146 9.66 -5.10 3.73
CA ALA A 146 10.76 -4.80 2.82
C ALA A 146 10.79 -3.31 2.43
N VAL A 147 9.63 -2.74 2.11
CA VAL A 147 9.48 -1.30 1.80
C VAL A 147 9.90 -0.44 3.00
N VAL A 148 9.47 -0.78 4.22
CA VAL A 148 9.85 -0.09 5.47
C VAL A 148 11.37 0.01 5.62
N ARG A 149 12.10 -1.11 5.45
CA ARG A 149 13.56 -1.14 5.58
C ARG A 149 14.25 -0.30 4.51
N ALA A 150 13.81 -0.43 3.26
CA ALA A 150 14.40 0.30 2.15
C ALA A 150 14.13 1.80 2.24
N LEU A 151 12.94 2.20 2.68
CA LEU A 151 12.58 3.59 2.92
C LEU A 151 13.45 4.23 4.01
N ALA A 152 13.72 3.50 5.11
CA ALA A 152 14.62 3.99 6.16
C ALA A 152 16.04 4.24 5.65
N ALA A 153 16.56 3.33 4.80
CA ALA A 153 17.86 3.53 4.17
C ALA A 153 17.87 4.77 3.25
N ARG A 154 16.76 5.00 2.53
CA ARG A 154 16.62 6.18 1.66
C ARG A 154 16.55 7.47 2.48
N LEU A 155 15.75 7.51 3.55
CA LEU A 155 15.67 8.65 4.47
C LEU A 155 17.01 8.94 5.13
N ALA A 156 17.73 7.90 5.59
CA ALA A 156 19.06 8.04 6.17
C ALA A 156 20.10 8.61 5.19
N ALA A 157 19.97 8.32 3.90
CA ALA A 157 20.83 8.87 2.87
C ALA A 157 20.52 10.36 2.56
N ILE A 158 19.25 10.78 2.73
CA ILE A 158 18.82 12.17 2.55
C ILE A 158 19.15 13.00 3.79
N ASP A 159 18.94 12.45 4.98
CA ASP A 159 19.21 13.09 6.26
C ASP A 159 20.04 12.18 7.17
N PRO A 160 21.37 12.18 7.04
CA PRO A 160 22.26 11.37 7.86
C PRO A 160 22.21 11.71 9.35
N THR A 161 21.79 12.91 9.71
CA THR A 161 21.70 13.35 11.13
C THR A 161 20.68 12.52 11.90
N HIS A 162 19.56 12.15 11.26
CA HIS A 162 18.48 11.36 11.88
C HIS A 162 18.49 9.88 11.46
N ALA A 163 19.57 9.41 10.80
CA ALA A 163 19.68 8.05 10.26
C ALA A 163 19.38 6.96 11.29
N ALA A 164 19.93 7.07 12.50
CA ALA A 164 19.71 6.10 13.58
C ALA A 164 18.24 6.02 14.00
N GLY A 165 17.53 7.16 14.04
CA GLY A 165 16.10 7.23 14.33
C GLY A 165 15.25 6.54 13.26
N PHE A 166 15.51 6.80 11.99
CA PHE A 166 14.82 6.12 10.87
C PHE A 166 15.02 4.61 10.90
N GLN A 167 16.26 4.16 11.11
CA GLN A 167 16.61 2.73 11.18
C GLN A 167 15.95 2.02 12.35
N SER A 168 15.96 2.64 13.54
CA SER A 168 15.33 2.07 14.73
C SER A 168 13.81 1.92 14.57
N ARG A 169 13.12 2.96 14.09
CA ARG A 169 11.69 2.91 13.83
C ARG A 169 11.35 1.85 12.78
N ALA A 170 12.11 1.80 11.69
CA ALA A 170 11.92 0.80 10.65
C ALA A 170 12.13 -0.63 11.13
N ALA A 171 13.12 -0.88 11.99
CA ALA A 171 13.35 -2.20 12.57
C ALA A 171 12.13 -2.67 13.38
N ASN A 172 11.55 -1.78 14.19
CA ASN A 172 10.37 -2.08 15.00
C ASN A 172 9.14 -2.36 14.12
N VAL A 173 8.85 -1.47 13.17
CA VAL A 173 7.70 -1.62 12.24
C VAL A 173 7.83 -2.88 11.40
N ALA A 174 8.99 -3.15 10.83
CA ALA A 174 9.22 -4.34 10.02
C ALA A 174 9.08 -5.63 10.84
N SER A 175 9.60 -5.67 12.06
CA SER A 175 9.47 -6.82 12.97
C SER A 175 7.99 -7.08 13.35
N GLU A 176 7.22 -6.01 13.58
CA GLU A 176 5.79 -6.12 13.87
C GLU A 176 5.02 -6.68 12.66
N LEU A 177 5.30 -6.19 11.45
CA LEU A 177 4.70 -6.67 10.21
C LEU A 177 5.04 -8.14 9.92
N GLU A 178 6.28 -8.55 10.13
CA GLU A 178 6.71 -9.95 9.93
C GLU A 178 6.07 -10.89 10.96
N THR A 179 5.95 -10.45 12.20
CA THR A 179 5.27 -11.21 13.24
C THR A 179 3.79 -11.36 12.93
N PHE A 180 3.15 -10.27 12.54
CA PHE A 180 1.76 -10.27 12.08
C PHE A 180 1.57 -11.20 10.88
N ALA A 181 2.47 -11.15 9.88
CA ALA A 181 2.41 -12.03 8.72
C ALA A 181 2.41 -13.51 9.12
N ARG A 182 3.33 -13.92 9.98
CA ARG A 182 3.42 -15.31 10.47
C ARG A 182 2.19 -15.74 11.25
N THR A 183 1.71 -14.88 12.14
CA THR A 183 0.53 -15.16 12.98
C THR A 183 -0.72 -15.35 12.14
N GLU A 184 -0.99 -14.46 11.18
CA GLU A 184 -2.17 -14.58 10.32
C GLU A 184 -2.05 -15.77 9.36
N THR A 185 -0.89 -16.01 8.75
CA THR A 185 -0.68 -17.23 7.92
C THR A 185 -1.00 -18.50 8.71
N ALA A 186 -0.53 -18.60 9.96
CA ALA A 186 -0.84 -19.74 10.83
C ALA A 186 -2.34 -19.82 11.14
N ALA A 187 -2.99 -18.70 11.43
CA ALA A 187 -4.43 -18.66 11.71
C ALA A 187 -5.27 -19.08 10.49
N PHE A 188 -4.90 -18.64 9.28
CA PHE A 188 -5.59 -19.08 8.06
C PHE A 188 -5.31 -20.55 7.71
N ALA A 189 -4.16 -21.10 8.07
CA ALA A 189 -3.84 -22.50 7.88
C ALA A 189 -4.73 -23.44 8.72
N THR A 190 -5.36 -22.96 9.81
CA THR A 190 -6.33 -23.74 10.60
C THR A 190 -7.70 -23.87 9.94
N LEU A 191 -8.02 -23.04 8.94
CA LEU A 191 -9.25 -23.18 8.19
C LEU A 191 -9.27 -24.50 7.39
N PRO A 192 -10.44 -25.13 7.25
CA PRO A 192 -10.55 -26.33 6.40
C PRO A 192 -10.02 -26.05 5.00
N ALA A 193 -9.36 -27.03 4.39
CA ALA A 193 -8.69 -26.84 3.10
C ALA A 193 -9.65 -26.32 2.00
N GLY A 194 -10.91 -26.81 1.97
CA GLY A 194 -11.92 -26.33 1.02
C GLY A 194 -12.39 -24.88 1.27
N HIS A 195 -12.20 -24.34 2.47
CA HIS A 195 -12.58 -22.97 2.81
C HIS A 195 -11.52 -21.92 2.45
N ARG A 196 -10.40 -22.32 1.88
CA ARG A 196 -9.31 -21.40 1.49
C ARG A 196 -9.34 -20.97 0.03
N THR A 197 -10.50 -21.12 -0.62
CA THR A 197 -10.72 -20.68 -2.00
C THR A 197 -11.76 -19.56 -2.01
N VAL A 198 -11.43 -18.44 -2.64
CA VAL A 198 -12.26 -17.24 -2.74
C VAL A 198 -12.45 -16.81 -4.19
N VAL A 199 -13.43 -15.96 -4.44
CA VAL A 199 -13.57 -15.21 -5.69
C VAL A 199 -13.16 -13.77 -5.40
N THR A 200 -12.29 -13.18 -6.19
CA THR A 200 -11.93 -11.75 -6.07
C THR A 200 -12.64 -10.94 -7.15
N TYR A 201 -12.90 -9.66 -6.90
CA TYR A 201 -13.43 -8.80 -7.96
C TYR A 201 -12.37 -8.54 -9.02
N HIS A 202 -11.27 -7.97 -8.63
CA HIS A 202 -10.09 -7.66 -9.43
C HIS A 202 -8.90 -8.53 -8.99
N ARG A 203 -7.79 -8.49 -9.74
CA ARG A 203 -6.57 -9.23 -9.39
C ARG A 203 -5.65 -8.49 -8.39
N SER A 204 -6.11 -7.40 -7.83
CA SER A 204 -5.38 -6.64 -6.80
C SER A 204 -5.08 -7.43 -5.54
N LEU A 205 -5.92 -8.41 -5.18
CA LEU A 205 -5.78 -9.18 -3.95
C LEU A 205 -4.88 -10.42 -4.06
N ILE A 206 -4.12 -10.57 -5.17
CA ILE A 206 -3.28 -11.76 -5.38
C ILE A 206 -2.17 -11.90 -4.33
N TYR A 207 -1.57 -10.78 -3.88
CA TYR A 207 -0.56 -10.80 -2.83
C TYR A 207 -1.16 -11.13 -1.45
N LEU A 208 -2.38 -10.66 -1.18
CA LEU A 208 -3.11 -11.05 0.02
C LEU A 208 -3.42 -12.54 0.02
N CYS A 209 -3.87 -13.08 -1.12
CA CYS A 209 -4.13 -14.50 -1.27
C CYS A 209 -2.85 -15.33 -1.06
N ASP A 210 -1.73 -14.93 -1.68
CA ASP A 210 -0.44 -15.61 -1.53
C ASP A 210 0.04 -15.62 -0.07
N TRP A 211 -0.06 -14.48 0.60
CA TRP A 211 0.33 -14.37 2.01
C TRP A 211 -0.53 -15.24 2.93
N LEU A 212 -1.85 -15.22 2.77
CA LEU A 212 -2.79 -15.93 3.64
C LEU A 212 -2.99 -17.42 3.26
N GLY A 213 -2.33 -17.88 2.19
CA GLY A 213 -2.51 -19.25 1.68
C GLY A 213 -3.91 -19.49 1.10
N LEU A 214 -4.51 -18.45 0.54
CA LEU A 214 -5.78 -18.48 -0.18
C LEU A 214 -5.54 -18.70 -1.67
N THR A 215 -6.53 -19.26 -2.35
CA THR A 215 -6.54 -19.38 -3.81
C THR A 215 -7.71 -18.59 -4.40
N SER A 216 -7.48 -17.92 -5.52
CA SER A 216 -8.54 -17.24 -6.29
C SER A 216 -8.46 -17.69 -7.74
N PRO A 217 -9.15 -18.78 -8.10
CA PRO A 217 -9.08 -19.36 -9.44
C PRO A 217 -9.80 -18.54 -10.50
N ILE A 218 -10.70 -17.66 -10.10
CA ILE A 218 -11.47 -16.79 -10.98
C ILE A 218 -11.71 -15.43 -10.31
N SER A 219 -11.70 -14.38 -11.11
CA SER A 219 -12.11 -13.04 -10.69
C SER A 219 -13.42 -12.63 -11.38
N VAL A 220 -14.15 -11.69 -10.77
CA VAL A 220 -15.40 -11.17 -11.36
C VAL A 220 -15.09 -10.43 -12.66
N GLU A 221 -14.01 -9.66 -12.70
CA GLU A 221 -13.48 -9.16 -13.96
C GLU A 221 -12.80 -10.29 -14.76
N PRO A 222 -13.13 -10.46 -16.05
CA PRO A 222 -12.50 -11.46 -16.89
C PRO A 222 -11.02 -11.17 -17.18
N ARG A 223 -10.67 -9.89 -17.15
CA ARG A 223 -9.32 -9.31 -17.21
C ARG A 223 -9.29 -8.06 -16.34
N PRO A 224 -8.14 -7.71 -15.77
CA PRO A 224 -8.03 -6.49 -14.96
C PRO A 224 -8.56 -5.25 -15.69
N GLY A 225 -9.45 -4.49 -15.04
CA GLY A 225 -10.06 -3.28 -15.62
C GLY A 225 -11.11 -3.51 -16.71
N VAL A 226 -11.49 -4.76 -17.00
CA VAL A 226 -12.50 -5.09 -18.01
C VAL A 226 -13.79 -5.55 -17.35
N ALA A 227 -14.88 -4.82 -17.57
CA ALA A 227 -16.19 -5.17 -17.03
C ALA A 227 -16.65 -6.58 -17.48
N PRO A 228 -17.24 -7.39 -16.57
CA PRO A 228 -17.67 -8.76 -16.90
C PRO A 228 -18.89 -8.74 -17.81
N ASP A 229 -18.86 -9.58 -18.84
CA ASP A 229 -20.01 -9.89 -19.66
C ASP A 229 -20.93 -10.95 -18.99
N PRO A 230 -22.18 -11.14 -19.45
CA PRO A 230 -23.10 -12.11 -18.85
C PRO A 230 -22.59 -13.57 -18.85
N ALA A 231 -21.84 -13.98 -19.87
CA ALA A 231 -21.29 -15.32 -19.97
C ALA A 231 -20.19 -15.56 -18.91
N HIS A 232 -19.35 -14.56 -18.70
CA HIS A 232 -18.34 -14.62 -17.64
C HIS A 232 -18.98 -14.58 -16.24
N VAL A 233 -19.99 -13.75 -16.02
CA VAL A 233 -20.76 -13.73 -14.75
C VAL A 233 -21.36 -15.10 -14.46
N ALA A 234 -21.91 -15.80 -15.46
CA ALA A 234 -22.42 -17.17 -15.30
C ALA A 234 -21.32 -18.17 -14.89
N LYS A 235 -20.11 -18.07 -15.47
CA LYS A 235 -18.95 -18.89 -15.08
C LYS A 235 -18.54 -18.61 -13.61
N VAL A 236 -18.45 -17.33 -13.22
CA VAL A 236 -18.14 -16.94 -11.84
C VAL A 236 -19.17 -17.51 -10.87
N LEU A 237 -20.46 -17.42 -11.20
CA LEU A 237 -21.54 -17.97 -10.37
C LEU A 237 -21.44 -19.49 -10.22
N ALA A 238 -21.16 -20.20 -11.31
CA ALA A 238 -20.98 -21.66 -11.28
C ALA A 238 -19.78 -22.05 -10.40
N GLN A 239 -18.65 -21.37 -10.54
CA GLN A 239 -17.47 -21.58 -9.71
C GLN A 239 -17.77 -21.29 -8.24
N LEU A 240 -18.43 -20.16 -7.94
CA LEU A 240 -18.79 -19.76 -6.59
C LEU A 240 -19.67 -20.83 -5.90
N LYS A 241 -20.66 -21.36 -6.63
CA LYS A 241 -21.55 -22.42 -6.11
C LYS A 241 -20.85 -23.75 -5.84
N SER A 242 -19.71 -24.00 -6.47
CA SER A 242 -18.91 -25.21 -6.24
C SER A 242 -18.01 -25.14 -5.01
N LEU A 243 -17.84 -23.95 -4.42
CA LEU A 243 -16.99 -23.74 -3.25
C LEU A 243 -17.71 -24.10 -1.95
N PRO A 244 -17.03 -24.78 -0.99
CA PRO A 244 -17.57 -25.05 0.34
C PRO A 244 -17.83 -23.75 1.12
N ALA A 245 -16.86 -22.86 1.19
CA ALA A 245 -17.03 -21.50 1.71
C ALA A 245 -17.17 -20.53 0.54
N ARG A 246 -18.36 -19.95 0.40
CA ARG A 246 -18.67 -19.05 -0.72
C ARG A 246 -18.40 -17.61 -0.32
N VAL A 247 -17.22 -17.11 -0.66
CA VAL A 247 -16.77 -15.77 -0.32
C VAL A 247 -16.31 -15.03 -1.55
N ILE A 248 -16.82 -13.81 -1.73
CA ILE A 248 -16.37 -12.84 -2.73
C ILE A 248 -15.64 -11.73 -1.99
N LEU A 249 -14.42 -11.41 -2.42
CA LEU A 249 -13.62 -10.29 -1.94
C LEU A 249 -13.64 -9.17 -2.96
N GLN A 250 -13.96 -7.97 -2.55
CA GLN A 250 -14.01 -6.79 -3.41
C GLN A 250 -13.54 -5.55 -2.67
N GLU A 251 -12.69 -4.75 -3.28
CA GLU A 251 -12.34 -3.44 -2.74
C GLU A 251 -13.50 -2.45 -2.87
N GLU A 252 -13.59 -1.55 -1.91
CA GLU A 252 -14.72 -0.65 -1.73
C GLU A 252 -14.95 0.34 -2.87
N PHE A 253 -13.91 0.65 -3.65
CA PHE A 253 -14.02 1.60 -4.76
C PHE A 253 -14.57 0.99 -6.05
N TYR A 254 -14.70 -0.35 -6.16
CA TYR A 254 -15.32 -0.99 -7.32
C TYR A 254 -16.84 -1.01 -7.26
N PRO A 255 -17.55 -1.00 -8.40
CA PRO A 255 -19.01 -1.09 -8.46
C PRO A 255 -19.52 -2.40 -7.86
N THR A 256 -20.49 -2.34 -6.94
CA THR A 256 -20.98 -3.51 -6.18
C THR A 256 -22.16 -4.23 -6.83
N SER A 257 -22.78 -3.73 -7.91
CA SER A 257 -24.00 -4.28 -8.50
C SER A 257 -23.86 -5.75 -8.92
N THR A 258 -22.79 -6.09 -9.62
CA THR A 258 -22.51 -7.45 -10.09
C THR A 258 -22.21 -8.39 -8.94
N THR A 259 -21.36 -7.99 -8.00
CA THR A 259 -20.97 -8.83 -6.85
C THR A 259 -22.11 -9.03 -5.86
N THR A 260 -22.95 -8.03 -5.65
CA THR A 260 -24.20 -8.18 -4.86
C THR A 260 -25.13 -9.19 -5.49
N THR A 261 -25.28 -9.16 -6.83
CA THR A 261 -26.09 -10.14 -7.56
C THR A 261 -25.49 -11.55 -7.45
N LEU A 262 -24.17 -11.71 -7.64
CA LEU A 262 -23.46 -12.98 -7.49
C LEU A 262 -23.58 -13.52 -6.07
N ALA A 263 -23.41 -12.68 -5.05
CA ALA A 263 -23.52 -13.05 -3.64
C ALA A 263 -24.94 -13.58 -3.33
N ARG A 264 -25.98 -12.88 -3.78
CA ARG A 264 -27.37 -13.31 -3.62
C ARG A 264 -27.66 -14.64 -4.32
N LEU A 265 -27.29 -14.78 -5.61
CA LEU A 265 -27.57 -15.99 -6.42
C LEU A 265 -26.70 -17.19 -6.01
N GLY A 266 -25.50 -16.94 -5.51
CA GLY A 266 -24.56 -17.94 -5.03
C GLY A 266 -24.71 -18.31 -3.55
N ALA A 267 -25.57 -17.63 -2.80
CA ALA A 267 -25.63 -17.69 -1.35
C ALA A 267 -24.23 -17.49 -0.72
N ALA A 268 -23.54 -16.42 -1.15
CA ALA A 268 -22.16 -16.14 -0.78
C ALA A 268 -22.06 -14.91 0.13
N ALA A 269 -21.03 -14.89 0.98
CA ALA A 269 -20.65 -13.69 1.71
C ALA A 269 -19.88 -12.74 0.75
N LEU A 270 -20.31 -11.48 0.67
CA LEU A 270 -19.55 -10.41 0.04
C LEU A 270 -18.76 -9.68 1.14
N VAL A 271 -17.43 -9.78 1.07
CA VAL A 271 -16.52 -9.08 1.97
C VAL A 271 -16.00 -7.85 1.26
N SER A 272 -16.38 -6.69 1.77
CA SER A 272 -15.79 -5.41 1.34
C SER A 272 -14.41 -5.28 1.96
N VAL A 273 -13.40 -5.13 1.11
CA VAL A 273 -12.01 -4.94 1.49
C VAL A 273 -11.68 -3.46 1.41
N GLU A 274 -11.16 -2.89 2.49
CA GLU A 274 -10.61 -1.53 2.42
C GLU A 274 -9.52 -1.48 1.36
N GLY A 275 -9.67 -0.64 0.34
CA GLY A 275 -8.66 -0.47 -0.71
C GLY A 275 -7.34 0.02 -0.14
N GLY A 276 -6.23 -0.25 -0.84
CA GLY A 276 -4.88 0.21 -0.44
C GLY A 276 -4.74 1.73 -0.36
N THR A 277 -5.76 2.47 -0.78
CA THR A 277 -5.87 3.93 -0.67
C THR A 277 -6.76 4.39 0.49
N ARG A 278 -7.52 3.50 1.16
CA ARG A 278 -8.37 3.89 2.28
C ARG A 278 -7.59 3.94 3.59
N PHE A 279 -6.89 5.05 3.80
CA PHE A 279 -6.22 5.34 5.05
C PHE A 279 -6.71 6.66 5.61
N ASP A 280 -7.35 6.61 6.76
CA ASP A 280 -7.65 7.80 7.53
C ASP A 280 -6.36 8.36 8.14
N LYS A 281 -6.35 9.66 8.41
CA LYS A 281 -5.20 10.32 9.00
C LYS A 281 -4.83 9.66 10.34
N GLY A 282 -3.58 9.22 10.44
CA GLY A 282 -3.06 8.54 11.63
C GLY A 282 -3.29 7.04 11.70
N LYS A 283 -4.01 6.43 10.75
CA LYS A 283 -4.14 4.97 10.66
C LYS A 283 -2.79 4.35 10.34
N ARG A 284 -2.41 3.31 11.09
CA ARG A 284 -1.17 2.56 10.83
C ARG A 284 -1.38 1.56 9.70
N TYR A 285 -0.29 1.30 8.96
CA TYR A 285 -0.34 0.33 7.85
C TYR A 285 -0.73 -1.08 8.32
N ILE A 286 -0.21 -1.54 9.45
CA ILE A 286 -0.56 -2.85 10.01
C ILE A 286 -2.03 -2.95 10.42
N ASP A 287 -2.63 -1.89 10.92
CA ASP A 287 -4.04 -1.90 11.36
C ASP A 287 -4.99 -2.04 10.17
N HIS A 288 -4.62 -1.47 9.03
CA HIS A 288 -5.33 -1.68 7.76
C HIS A 288 -5.32 -3.16 7.35
N LEU A 289 -4.16 -3.79 7.32
CA LEU A 289 -4.04 -5.21 6.97
C LEU A 289 -4.73 -6.13 7.97
N ARG A 290 -4.71 -5.78 9.26
CA ARG A 290 -5.40 -6.51 10.33
C ARG A 290 -6.92 -6.46 10.15
N ALA A 291 -7.48 -5.31 9.82
CA ALA A 291 -8.91 -5.17 9.55
C ALA A 291 -9.33 -6.05 8.37
N ILE A 292 -8.56 -6.06 7.29
CA ILE A 292 -8.81 -6.89 6.10
C ILE A 292 -8.77 -8.38 6.47
N SER A 293 -7.67 -8.86 7.07
CA SER A 293 -7.50 -10.29 7.39
C SER A 293 -8.57 -10.80 8.35
N THR A 294 -8.93 -9.99 9.35
CA THR A 294 -9.99 -10.33 10.32
C THR A 294 -11.34 -10.51 9.63
N SER A 295 -11.72 -9.59 8.74
CA SER A 295 -13.00 -9.66 8.02
C SER A 295 -13.08 -10.89 7.11
N ILE A 296 -11.98 -11.19 6.39
CA ILE A 296 -11.91 -12.37 5.50
C ILE A 296 -11.99 -13.66 6.30
N ARG A 297 -11.21 -13.79 7.38
CA ARG A 297 -11.20 -14.99 8.21
C ARG A 297 -12.57 -15.25 8.83
N ALA A 298 -13.25 -14.22 9.31
CA ALA A 298 -14.61 -14.34 9.85
C ALA A 298 -15.63 -14.82 8.81
N ALA A 299 -15.46 -14.43 7.54
CA ALA A 299 -16.33 -14.90 6.45
C ALA A 299 -16.04 -16.35 6.06
N LEU A 300 -14.77 -16.77 6.04
CA LEU A 300 -14.34 -18.12 5.67
C LEU A 300 -14.57 -19.17 6.76
N ALA A 301 -14.76 -18.75 8.00
CA ALA A 301 -15.05 -19.64 9.13
C ALA A 301 -16.53 -20.08 9.23
N LYS A 302 -17.42 -19.49 8.42
CA LYS A 302 -18.86 -19.82 8.35
C LYS A 302 -19.11 -20.95 7.38
#